data_3f03527b69e93f7efdb5049678946980
#
_entry.id   3f03527b69e93f7efdb5049678946980
#
_cell.length_a   1.000
_cell.length_b   1.000
_cell.length_c   1.000
_cell.angle_alpha   90.00
_cell.angle_beta   90.00
_cell.angle_gamma   90.00
#
_symmetry.space_group_name_H-M   'P 1'
#
loop_
_entity.id
_entity.type
_entity.pdbx_description
1 polymer ?
#
loop_
_entity_poly.entity_id
_entity_poly.type
_entity_poly.pdbx_seq_one_letter_code
_entity_poly.pdbx_strand_id
1 'polypeptide(L)'
;QRQMCIRDSGMDREYVCSIDNILKDEVQVIIEDVNGPARELPVKVTLFQGLPKSDKMETVIQKMVELGAYEIVPVATKRCVVKLDAKKAEAKTKRWNLIAESAAKQSKRGIIPKVLQPVSFSRALEMATNMDMILIPYEEAENMDITRDIVSKIKKGMSVGIFIGPEGGFAPEEVLE
;
A
#
# COMPACT_ATOMS: atom_id res chain seq x y z
N GLN A 1 -35.22 -8.05 8.40
CA GLN A 1 -34.33 -7.96 7.21
C GLN A 1 -32.94 -7.63 7.69
N ARG A 2 -31.92 -8.46 7.38
CA ARG A 2 -30.52 -8.14 7.68
C ARG A 2 -29.96 -7.43 6.46
N GLN A 3 -29.73 -6.13 6.59
CA GLN A 3 -28.96 -5.38 5.60
C GLN A 3 -27.50 -5.77 5.69
N MET A 4 -26.86 -5.94 4.54
CA MET A 4 -25.46 -6.30 4.39
C MET A 4 -24.79 -5.28 3.47
N CYS A 5 -23.63 -4.80 3.87
CA CYS A 5 -22.84 -3.90 3.04
C CYS A 5 -21.73 -4.72 2.38
N ILE A 6 -21.76 -4.81 1.07
CA ILE A 6 -20.76 -5.53 0.28
C ILE A 6 -19.91 -4.50 -0.44
N ARG A 7 -18.58 -4.65 -0.34
CA ARG A 7 -17.62 -3.84 -1.09
C ARG A 7 -17.01 -4.68 -2.19
N ASP A 8 -17.07 -4.14 -3.39
CA ASP A 8 -16.35 -4.72 -4.51
C ASP A 8 -14.92 -4.15 -4.52
N SER A 9 -13.95 -4.99 -4.19
CA SER A 9 -12.53 -4.64 -4.13
C SER A 9 -11.90 -4.29 -5.50
N GLY A 10 -12.66 -4.39 -6.58
CA GLY A 10 -12.19 -4.10 -7.93
C GLY A 10 -12.70 -2.79 -8.52
N MET A 11 -13.83 -2.27 -8.03
CA MET A 11 -14.53 -1.14 -8.65
C MET A 11 -14.77 0.05 -7.71
N ASP A 12 -14.20 0.04 -6.51
CA ASP A 12 -14.36 1.12 -5.50
C ASP A 12 -15.83 1.50 -5.25
N ARG A 13 -16.71 0.48 -5.19
CA ARG A 13 -18.14 0.66 -4.95
C ARG A 13 -18.56 -0.09 -3.70
N GLU A 14 -19.51 0.49 -3.00
CA GLU A 14 -20.17 -0.12 -1.85
C GLU A 14 -21.62 -0.39 -2.20
N TYR A 15 -22.04 -1.63 -2.08
CA TYR A 15 -23.40 -2.07 -2.34
C TYR A 15 -24.12 -2.29 -1.01
N VAL A 16 -25.26 -1.62 -0.83
CA VAL A 16 -26.16 -1.91 0.27
C VAL A 16 -27.13 -2.99 -0.22
N CYS A 17 -27.11 -4.13 0.46
CA CYS A 17 -27.85 -5.30 0.03
C CYS A 17 -28.77 -5.83 1.15
N SER A 18 -29.91 -6.38 0.79
CA SER A 18 -30.69 -7.28 1.63
C SER A 18 -30.40 -8.74 1.27
N ILE A 19 -30.41 -9.61 2.28
CA ILE A 19 -30.26 -11.05 2.04
C ILE A 19 -31.57 -11.59 1.50
N ASP A 20 -31.54 -12.17 0.32
CA ASP A 20 -32.69 -12.83 -0.32
C ASP A 20 -32.73 -14.32 0.09
N ASN A 21 -31.62 -15.04 -0.10
CA ASN A 21 -31.56 -16.47 0.18
C ASN A 21 -30.18 -16.90 0.69
N ILE A 22 -30.15 -17.87 1.58
CA ILE A 22 -28.91 -18.46 2.11
C ILE A 22 -28.86 -19.91 1.65
N LEU A 23 -27.94 -20.24 0.75
CA LEU A 23 -27.66 -21.59 0.28
C LEU A 23 -26.47 -22.16 1.05
N LYS A 24 -26.14 -23.41 0.78
CA LYS A 24 -25.05 -24.11 1.50
C LYS A 24 -23.69 -23.45 1.34
N ASP A 25 -23.37 -22.99 0.13
CA ASP A 25 -22.04 -22.48 -0.24
C ASP A 25 -22.07 -21.03 -0.77
N GLU A 26 -23.26 -20.40 -0.83
CA GLU A 26 -23.44 -19.04 -1.31
C GLU A 26 -24.59 -18.31 -0.58
N VAL A 27 -24.53 -16.97 -0.59
CA VAL A 27 -25.62 -16.11 -0.11
C VAL A 27 -26.09 -15.25 -1.27
N GLN A 28 -27.37 -15.36 -1.61
CA GLN A 28 -28.00 -14.52 -2.64
C GLN A 28 -28.50 -13.23 -1.99
N VAL A 29 -28.19 -12.11 -2.64
CA VAL A 29 -28.54 -10.78 -2.12
C VAL A 29 -29.22 -9.94 -3.21
N ILE A 30 -30.11 -9.05 -2.79
CA ILE A 30 -30.70 -8.02 -3.62
C ILE A 30 -29.97 -6.72 -3.35
N ILE A 31 -29.44 -6.07 -4.39
CA ILE A 31 -28.81 -4.76 -4.27
C ILE A 31 -29.91 -3.72 -4.13
N GLU A 32 -29.95 -3.01 -3.02
CA GLU A 32 -30.90 -1.95 -2.72
C GLU A 32 -30.35 -0.56 -3.10
N ASP A 33 -29.02 -0.36 -2.90
CA ASP A 33 -28.37 0.91 -3.20
C ASP A 33 -26.90 0.70 -3.57
N VAL A 34 -26.35 1.62 -4.35
CA VAL A 34 -24.96 1.62 -4.79
C VAL A 34 -24.33 2.96 -4.41
N ASN A 35 -23.51 2.94 -3.37
CA ASN A 35 -22.76 4.12 -2.96
C ASN A 35 -21.56 4.35 -3.87
N GLY A 36 -21.29 5.63 -4.14
CA GLY A 36 -20.17 6.08 -4.97
C GLY A 36 -18.80 5.72 -4.37
N PRO A 37 -17.71 6.20 -5.00
CA PRO A 37 -16.36 5.77 -4.66
C PRO A 37 -16.11 5.91 -3.17
N ALA A 38 -15.61 4.82 -2.59
CA ALA A 38 -15.26 4.75 -1.20
C ALA A 38 -14.10 5.73 -0.89
N ARG A 39 -13.70 5.78 0.31
CA ARG A 39 -12.73 6.68 0.95
C ARG A 39 -11.29 6.54 0.43
N GLU A 40 -11.12 6.43 -0.89
CA GLU A 40 -9.80 6.30 -1.50
C GLU A 40 -9.13 7.68 -1.70
N LEU A 41 -7.81 7.68 -1.62
CA LEU A 41 -7.06 8.90 -1.94
C LEU A 41 -7.24 9.25 -3.43
N PRO A 42 -7.31 10.55 -3.77
CA PRO A 42 -7.40 10.99 -5.16
C PRO A 42 -6.10 10.80 -5.95
N VAL A 43 -5.10 10.17 -5.35
CA VAL A 43 -3.76 9.89 -5.89
C VAL A 43 -3.38 8.45 -5.61
N LYS A 44 -2.53 7.86 -6.46
CA LYS A 44 -2.00 6.52 -6.25
C LYS A 44 -0.66 6.61 -5.54
N VAL A 45 -0.65 6.32 -4.24
CA VAL A 45 0.59 6.31 -3.44
C VAL A 45 1.16 4.91 -3.39
N THR A 46 2.36 4.71 -3.92
CA THR A 46 3.15 3.48 -3.78
C THR A 46 4.24 3.68 -2.74
N LEU A 47 4.25 2.85 -1.71
CA LEU A 47 5.32 2.83 -0.72
C LEU A 47 6.42 1.86 -1.14
N PHE A 48 7.63 2.34 -1.33
CA PHE A 48 8.86 1.56 -1.45
C PHE A 48 9.52 1.49 -0.07
N GLN A 49 9.30 0.38 0.64
CA GLN A 49 9.76 0.21 2.03
C GLN A 49 10.99 -0.67 2.11
N GLY A 50 12.12 -0.11 2.53
CA GLY A 50 13.29 -0.89 2.93
C GLY A 50 12.92 -1.93 3.99
N LEU A 51 13.33 -3.20 3.79
CA LEU A 51 12.95 -4.30 4.68
C LEU A 51 13.40 -4.02 6.12
N PRO A 52 12.48 -3.78 7.05
CA PRO A 52 12.82 -3.54 8.45
C PRO A 52 13.12 -4.85 9.18
N LYS A 53 13.72 -4.74 10.35
CA LYS A 53 13.98 -5.90 11.24
C LYS A 53 12.66 -6.46 11.79
N SER A 54 12.69 -7.76 12.10
CA SER A 54 11.59 -8.47 12.76
C SER A 54 10.26 -8.34 12.00
N ASP A 55 9.16 -8.22 12.72
CA ASP A 55 7.80 -8.15 12.17
C ASP A 55 7.28 -6.72 11.96
N LYS A 56 8.17 -5.71 12.03
CA LYS A 56 7.79 -4.30 11.83
C LYS A 56 7.14 -4.05 10.46
N MET A 57 7.52 -4.84 9.44
CA MET A 57 6.91 -4.76 8.12
C MET A 57 5.38 -4.96 8.16
N GLU A 58 4.90 -5.82 9.04
CA GLU A 58 3.46 -6.09 9.21
C GLU A 58 2.72 -4.85 9.73
N THR A 59 3.31 -4.18 10.71
CA THR A 59 2.78 -2.90 11.23
C THR A 59 2.82 -1.80 10.16
N VAL A 60 3.91 -1.71 9.39
CA VAL A 60 4.00 -0.74 8.28
C VAL A 60 2.89 -0.98 7.27
N ILE A 61 2.71 -2.22 6.83
CA ILE A 61 1.67 -2.59 5.87
C ILE A 61 0.30 -2.20 6.41
N GLN A 62 -0.03 -2.59 7.64
CA GLN A 62 -1.30 -2.25 8.26
C GLN A 62 -1.54 -0.73 8.23
N LYS A 63 -0.57 0.06 8.71
CA LYS A 63 -0.71 1.53 8.76
C LYS A 63 -0.78 2.17 7.39
N MET A 64 0.01 1.70 6.44
CA MET A 64 -0.03 2.24 5.08
C MET A 64 -1.36 1.94 4.38
N VAL A 65 -1.93 0.76 4.61
CA VAL A 65 -3.29 0.44 4.13
C VAL A 65 -4.31 1.37 4.78
N GLU A 66 -4.27 1.57 6.09
CA GLU A 66 -5.18 2.47 6.81
C GLU A 66 -5.07 3.93 6.30
N LEU A 67 -3.86 4.38 5.93
CA LEU A 67 -3.59 5.72 5.40
C LEU A 67 -3.93 5.90 3.91
N GLY A 68 -4.30 4.84 3.19
CA GLY A 68 -4.73 4.98 1.81
C GLY A 68 -3.69 4.59 0.75
N ALA A 69 -2.58 3.93 1.09
CA ALA A 69 -1.62 3.48 0.09
C ALA A 69 -2.31 2.61 -0.98
N TYR A 70 -1.88 2.78 -2.23
CA TYR A 70 -2.36 2.01 -3.37
C TYR A 70 -1.60 0.69 -3.51
N GLU A 71 -0.29 0.71 -3.29
CA GLU A 71 0.59 -0.44 -3.41
C GLU A 71 1.77 -0.33 -2.43
N ILE A 72 2.31 -1.46 -2.02
CA ILE A 72 3.48 -1.53 -1.13
C ILE A 72 4.52 -2.45 -1.77
N VAL A 73 5.72 -1.93 -1.94
CA VAL A 73 6.88 -2.61 -2.53
C VAL A 73 7.96 -2.76 -1.46
N PRO A 74 8.16 -3.97 -0.91
CA PRO A 74 9.30 -4.23 -0.03
C PRO A 74 10.61 -4.15 -0.82
N VAL A 75 11.61 -3.44 -0.29
CA VAL A 75 12.88 -3.19 -0.99
C VAL A 75 14.05 -3.74 -0.18
N ALA A 76 14.91 -4.54 -0.81
CA ALA A 76 16.18 -4.97 -0.25
C ALA A 76 17.24 -3.89 -0.51
N THR A 77 17.52 -3.05 0.49
CA THR A 77 18.54 -2.00 0.43
C THR A 77 19.86 -2.48 1.03
N LYS A 78 20.94 -1.74 0.83
CA LYS A 78 22.29 -2.10 1.34
C LYS A 78 22.33 -2.23 2.86
N ARG A 79 21.60 -1.39 3.58
CA ARG A 79 21.55 -1.37 5.04
C ARG A 79 20.48 -2.30 5.64
N CYS A 80 19.75 -3.07 4.80
CA CYS A 80 18.84 -4.08 5.29
C CYS A 80 19.60 -5.23 5.93
N VAL A 81 19.27 -5.52 7.19
CA VAL A 81 19.80 -6.70 7.92
C VAL A 81 19.08 -7.98 7.49
N VAL A 82 17.82 -7.85 7.09
CA VAL A 82 16.97 -8.97 6.68
C VAL A 82 17.31 -9.39 5.26
N LYS A 83 17.76 -10.64 5.10
CA LYS A 83 17.96 -11.28 3.80
C LYS A 83 16.92 -12.37 3.62
N LEU A 84 16.12 -12.28 2.56
CA LEU A 84 15.08 -13.25 2.24
C LEU A 84 15.53 -14.07 1.02
N ASP A 85 15.56 -15.39 1.18
CA ASP A 85 15.59 -16.28 0.01
C ASP A 85 14.21 -16.31 -0.69
N ALA A 86 14.16 -16.83 -1.89
CA ALA A 86 12.93 -16.84 -2.70
C ALA A 86 11.73 -17.49 -1.99
N LYS A 87 11.95 -18.61 -1.28
CA LYS A 87 10.89 -19.32 -0.55
C LYS A 87 10.35 -18.50 0.63
N LYS A 88 11.24 -17.87 1.39
CA LYS A 88 10.86 -16.99 2.50
C LYS A 88 10.18 -15.72 2.00
N ALA A 89 10.67 -15.15 0.89
CA ALA A 89 10.06 -13.98 0.26
C ALA A 89 8.61 -14.28 -0.16
N GLU A 90 8.38 -15.41 -0.82
CA GLU A 90 7.04 -15.83 -1.22
C GLU A 90 6.10 -16.04 -0.02
N ALA A 91 6.56 -16.77 1.01
CA ALA A 91 5.77 -17.00 2.21
C ALA A 91 5.42 -15.70 2.95
N LYS A 92 6.40 -14.77 3.10
CA LYS A 92 6.15 -13.46 3.71
C LYS A 92 5.19 -12.62 2.87
N THR A 93 5.35 -12.60 1.54
CA THR A 93 4.45 -11.86 0.65
C THR A 93 3.01 -12.34 0.76
N LYS A 94 2.78 -13.64 0.82
CA LYS A 94 1.43 -14.21 1.05
C LYS A 94 0.85 -13.71 2.38
N ARG A 95 1.63 -13.79 3.47
CA ARG A 95 1.21 -13.29 4.78
C ARG A 95 0.93 -11.78 4.79
N TRP A 96 1.78 -10.99 4.16
CA TRP A 96 1.63 -9.54 4.06
C TRP A 96 0.37 -9.13 3.30
N ASN A 97 0.01 -9.85 2.24
CA ASN A 97 -1.24 -9.59 1.51
C ASN A 97 -2.47 -9.92 2.36
N LEU A 98 -2.44 -10.96 3.21
CA LEU A 98 -3.53 -11.23 4.16
C LEU A 98 -3.68 -10.11 5.20
N ILE A 99 -2.57 -9.53 5.66
CA ILE A 99 -2.58 -8.37 6.58
C ILE A 99 -3.17 -7.15 5.86
N ALA A 100 -2.75 -6.89 4.62
CA ALA A 100 -3.29 -5.79 3.82
C ALA A 100 -4.80 -5.94 3.60
N GLU A 101 -5.27 -7.14 3.29
CA GLU A 101 -6.69 -7.44 3.14
C GLU A 101 -7.47 -7.20 4.44
N SER A 102 -6.95 -7.70 5.58
CA SER A 102 -7.57 -7.48 6.88
C SER A 102 -7.65 -6.00 7.24
N ALA A 103 -6.55 -5.25 7.04
CA ALA A 103 -6.48 -3.82 7.29
C ALA A 103 -7.45 -3.03 6.37
N ALA A 104 -7.54 -3.39 5.08
CA ALA A 104 -8.46 -2.76 4.15
C ALA A 104 -9.93 -2.98 4.55
N LYS A 105 -10.28 -4.19 4.97
CA LYS A 105 -11.62 -4.50 5.49
C LYS A 105 -11.94 -3.69 6.75
N GLN A 106 -11.00 -3.62 7.68
CA GLN A 106 -11.18 -2.91 8.94
C GLN A 106 -11.28 -1.39 8.75
N SER A 107 -10.46 -0.81 7.88
CA SER A 107 -10.48 0.62 7.55
C SER A 107 -11.56 1.00 6.53
N LYS A 108 -12.37 0.03 6.09
CA LYS A 108 -13.47 0.23 5.14
C LYS A 108 -13.02 0.78 3.79
N ARG A 109 -11.87 0.35 3.31
CA ARG A 109 -11.38 0.70 1.98
C ARG A 109 -12.12 -0.07 0.88
N GLY A 110 -12.32 0.57 -0.27
CA GLY A 110 -12.86 -0.05 -1.49
C GLY A 110 -11.80 -0.85 -2.26
N ILE A 111 -10.52 -0.56 -2.03
CA ILE A 111 -9.38 -1.21 -2.70
C ILE A 111 -8.55 -1.96 -1.66
N ILE A 112 -8.15 -3.19 -1.97
CA ILE A 112 -7.16 -3.93 -1.19
C ILE A 112 -5.77 -3.64 -1.80
N PRO A 113 -4.90 -2.89 -1.12
CA PRO A 113 -3.55 -2.62 -1.61
C PRO A 113 -2.76 -3.91 -1.77
N LYS A 114 -2.06 -4.03 -2.90
CA LYS A 114 -1.20 -5.18 -3.15
C LYS A 114 0.16 -4.98 -2.50
N VAL A 115 0.64 -5.99 -1.80
CA VAL A 115 2.03 -6.07 -1.35
C VAL A 115 2.80 -6.94 -2.32
N LEU A 116 3.77 -6.36 -3.01
CA LEU A 116 4.59 -7.06 -3.99
C LEU A 116 5.64 -7.96 -3.33
N GLN A 117 6.27 -8.81 -4.12
CA GLN A 117 7.46 -9.52 -3.67
C GLN A 117 8.61 -8.55 -3.45
N PRO A 118 9.49 -8.82 -2.48
CA PRO A 118 10.68 -8.01 -2.26
C PRO A 118 11.54 -7.88 -3.53
N VAL A 119 11.94 -6.65 -3.85
CA VAL A 119 12.78 -6.34 -5.00
C VAL A 119 14.11 -5.71 -4.56
N SER A 120 15.10 -5.68 -5.45
CA SER A 120 16.33 -4.90 -5.23
C SER A 120 16.05 -3.39 -5.28
N PHE A 121 16.97 -2.58 -4.74
CA PHE A 121 16.85 -1.13 -4.79
C PHE A 121 16.81 -0.61 -6.24
N SER A 122 17.72 -1.07 -7.10
CA SER A 122 17.72 -0.70 -8.52
C SER A 122 16.40 -1.06 -9.22
N ARG A 123 15.82 -2.22 -8.91
CA ARG A 123 14.51 -2.58 -9.46
C ARG A 123 13.38 -1.68 -8.96
N ALA A 124 13.44 -1.27 -7.71
CA ALA A 124 12.48 -0.31 -7.15
C ALA A 124 12.58 1.06 -7.84
N LEU A 125 13.79 1.54 -8.14
CA LEU A 125 14.00 2.78 -8.91
C LEU A 125 13.43 2.65 -10.32
N GLU A 126 13.70 1.55 -11.03
CA GLU A 126 13.09 1.30 -12.35
C GLU A 126 11.55 1.36 -12.30
N MET A 127 10.94 0.76 -11.28
CA MET A 127 9.48 0.80 -11.12
C MET A 127 8.97 2.22 -10.86
N ALA A 128 9.75 3.04 -10.18
CA ALA A 128 9.39 4.41 -9.85
C ALA A 128 9.59 5.40 -11.02
N THR A 129 10.40 5.06 -12.02
CA THR A 129 10.74 5.97 -13.15
C THR A 129 9.51 6.52 -13.89
N ASN A 130 8.42 5.76 -13.93
CA ASN A 130 7.19 6.18 -14.62
C ASN A 130 6.17 6.84 -13.69
N MET A 131 6.54 7.16 -12.45
CA MET A 131 5.65 7.87 -11.51
C MET A 131 5.76 9.39 -11.72
N ASP A 132 4.66 10.08 -11.47
CA ASP A 132 4.61 11.54 -11.62
C ASP A 132 5.45 12.28 -10.59
N MET A 133 5.65 11.67 -9.41
CA MET A 133 6.46 12.23 -8.33
C MET A 133 7.11 11.12 -7.51
N ILE A 134 8.38 11.31 -7.15
CA ILE A 134 9.13 10.43 -6.27
C ILE A 134 9.60 11.25 -5.06
N LEU A 135 9.36 10.73 -3.87
CA LEU A 135 9.75 11.35 -2.61
C LEU A 135 10.67 10.41 -1.83
N ILE A 136 11.80 10.93 -1.42
CA ILE A 136 12.77 10.24 -0.55
C ILE A 136 12.97 11.11 0.68
N PRO A 137 12.24 10.89 1.79
CA PRO A 137 12.52 11.55 3.04
C PRO A 137 13.93 11.18 3.52
N TYR A 138 14.80 12.15 3.57
CA TYR A 138 16.20 11.98 3.97
C TYR A 138 16.52 12.92 5.12
N GLU A 139 16.99 12.37 6.23
CA GLU A 139 17.16 13.12 7.48
C GLU A 139 18.27 14.17 7.45
N GLU A 140 19.24 14.04 6.54
CA GLU A 140 20.30 15.03 6.32
C GLU A 140 19.92 16.09 5.27
N ALA A 141 18.68 16.07 4.76
CA ALA A 141 18.22 17.11 3.82
C ALA A 141 18.07 18.46 4.52
N GLU A 142 18.84 19.40 4.08
CA GLU A 142 18.72 20.81 4.50
C GLU A 142 17.44 21.41 3.88
N ASN A 143 16.58 22.04 4.69
CA ASN A 143 15.33 22.71 4.30
C ASN A 143 14.04 21.87 4.34
N MET A 144 13.45 21.77 5.53
CA MET A 144 12.11 21.20 5.75
C MET A 144 10.96 22.02 5.11
N ASP A 145 11.15 23.28 4.81
CA ASP A 145 10.12 24.15 4.19
C ASP A 145 9.78 23.72 2.77
N ILE A 146 10.71 23.07 2.07
CA ILE A 146 10.51 22.53 0.72
C ILE A 146 9.49 21.40 0.70
N THR A 147 9.36 20.62 1.77
CA THR A 147 8.44 19.46 1.79
C THR A 147 6.98 19.90 1.59
N ARG A 148 6.55 20.99 2.22
CA ARG A 148 5.18 21.51 2.08
C ARG A 148 4.92 21.95 0.64
N ASP A 149 5.88 22.62 0.02
CA ASP A 149 5.77 23.08 -1.37
C ASP A 149 5.73 21.90 -2.36
N ILE A 150 6.52 20.86 -2.11
CA ILE A 150 6.51 19.65 -2.94
C ILE A 150 5.16 18.94 -2.81
N VAL A 151 4.67 18.71 -1.58
CA VAL A 151 3.38 18.05 -1.35
C VAL A 151 2.23 18.85 -1.95
N SER A 152 2.28 20.19 -1.94
CA SER A 152 1.27 21.05 -2.56
C SER A 152 1.13 20.90 -4.07
N LYS A 153 2.16 20.35 -4.73
CA LYS A 153 2.17 20.09 -6.19
C LYS A 153 1.49 18.77 -6.57
N ILE A 154 1.16 17.92 -5.60
CA ILE A 154 0.47 16.66 -5.85
C ILE A 154 -0.97 16.96 -6.25
N LYS A 155 -1.38 16.48 -7.43
CA LYS A 155 -2.71 16.70 -8.00
C LYS A 155 -3.47 15.39 -8.10
N LYS A 156 -4.79 15.48 -8.15
CA LYS A 156 -5.68 14.34 -8.37
C LYS A 156 -5.27 13.57 -9.63
N GLY A 157 -5.20 12.24 -9.50
CA GLY A 157 -4.86 11.32 -10.58
C GLY A 157 -3.37 11.01 -10.69
N MET A 158 -2.49 11.73 -9.98
CA MET A 158 -1.05 11.48 -10.00
C MET A 158 -0.69 10.16 -9.29
N SER A 159 0.41 9.58 -9.74
CA SER A 159 1.13 8.47 -9.11
C SER A 159 2.32 9.01 -8.31
N VAL A 160 2.40 8.66 -7.04
CA VAL A 160 3.45 9.14 -6.13
C VAL A 160 4.18 7.96 -5.51
N GLY A 161 5.49 7.87 -5.74
CA GLY A 161 6.37 6.91 -5.09
C GLY A 161 6.99 7.53 -3.83
N ILE A 162 6.94 6.82 -2.71
CA ILE A 162 7.58 7.24 -1.47
C ILE A 162 8.58 6.16 -1.06
N PHE A 163 9.86 6.50 -0.97
CA PHE A 163 10.92 5.61 -0.54
C PHE A 163 11.24 5.82 0.93
N ILE A 164 11.08 4.78 1.74
CA ILE A 164 11.42 4.80 3.17
C ILE A 164 12.50 3.74 3.41
N GLY A 165 13.62 4.15 3.98
CA GLY A 165 14.72 3.25 4.34
C GLY A 165 14.36 2.29 5.48
N PRO A 166 15.20 1.27 5.72
CA PRO A 166 15.14 0.48 6.94
C PRO A 166 15.60 1.32 8.15
N GLU A 167 15.70 0.74 9.35
CA GLU A 167 16.12 1.45 10.56
C GLU A 167 17.48 2.17 10.44
N GLY A 168 18.35 1.72 9.55
CA GLY A 168 19.66 2.35 9.27
C GLY A 168 19.61 3.37 8.14
N GLY A 169 18.43 3.73 7.63
CA GLY A 169 18.29 4.63 6.49
C GLY A 169 18.81 4.05 5.18
N PHE A 170 18.97 4.90 4.18
CA PHE A 170 19.63 4.56 2.91
C PHE A 170 21.14 4.72 3.01
N ALA A 171 21.89 3.97 2.23
CA ALA A 171 23.31 4.23 2.04
C ALA A 171 23.49 5.51 1.19
N PRO A 172 24.56 6.32 1.41
CA PRO A 172 24.76 7.57 0.65
C PRO A 172 24.71 7.37 -0.87
N GLU A 173 25.27 6.28 -1.36
CA GLU A 173 25.25 5.93 -2.79
C GLU A 173 23.86 5.59 -3.31
N GLU A 174 22.94 5.08 -2.46
CA GLU A 174 21.54 4.81 -2.84
C GLU A 174 20.72 6.09 -2.93
N VAL A 175 21.12 7.16 -2.25
CA VAL A 175 20.45 8.47 -2.31
C VAL A 175 20.88 9.25 -3.56
N LEU A 176 22.09 8.99 -4.08
CA LEU A 176 22.65 9.65 -5.27
C LEU A 176 22.28 8.94 -6.59
N GLU A 177 21.75 7.71 -6.56
CA GLU A 177 21.34 6.93 -7.72
C GLU A 177 19.94 7.35 -8.22
#